data_1adcf6a00fa6483c838b8313e5fbffb9
#
_entry.id   1adcf6a00fa6483c838b8313e5fbffb9
#
_cell.length_a   1.000
_cell.length_b   1.000
_cell.length_c   1.000
_cell.angle_alpha   90.00
_cell.angle_beta   90.00
_cell.angle_gamma   90.00
#
_symmetry.space_group_name_H-M   'P 1'
#
loop_
_entity.id
_entity.type
_entity.pdbx_description
1 polymer ?
#
loop_
_entity_poly.entity_id
_entity_poly.type
_entity_poly.pdbx_seq_one_letter_code
_entity_poly.pdbx_strand_id
1 'polypeptide(L)'
;HLLNVLTGSIGTEGGTSPSAWNKFHPEFFDTPPSPDSWNELNWPKEYTLSHYEMSQILPHLIKDGRGDLDVYFTRVFNPVWTYPDGFSWIEMLSNKKSIGCHIALTPTWNETAFFADYVLPMGHASERHDLNSYETQAGVWIAFRQPVLREKARRDGQDIKFTHEVNPGEVWEEDEFWIELSWRIDNEGDLGIRKHFMSPYRKGKKINIDEYYQYIFEQTKGLSETAKKEGLSALEYMRKYGAYLVDPEVYVKNKSNLDNDEMVGTTIKNNGQIEKEGAVIGIEVDGNNFSGFPTPSKRQEIYSQTVVDFGYPEHATPGYRIKSHVHLDEMDKSKNECVLLPNFRLPTHIHSRSANAKWLTEIAHKNPIWIHTKDAKRLGVFDGDLLKITTEIGWFVD
;
A
#
# COMPACT_ATOMS: atom_id res chain seq x y z
N HIS A 1 -5.40 -13.91 -13.33
CA HIS A 1 -4.22 -13.27 -13.94
C HIS A 1 -3.61 -14.11 -15.07
N LEU A 2 -3.30 -15.41 -14.88
CA LEU A 2 -2.71 -16.26 -15.90
C LEU A 2 -3.49 -16.29 -17.22
N LEU A 3 -4.83 -16.38 -17.16
CA LEU A 3 -5.68 -16.37 -18.36
C LEU A 3 -5.53 -15.07 -19.14
N ASN A 4 -5.42 -13.94 -18.49
CA ASN A 4 -5.22 -12.65 -19.16
C ASN A 4 -3.89 -12.60 -19.93
N VAL A 5 -2.83 -13.21 -19.37
CA VAL A 5 -1.54 -13.32 -20.08
C VAL A 5 -1.65 -14.27 -21.28
N LEU A 6 -2.25 -15.45 -21.09
CA LEU A 6 -2.41 -16.46 -22.14
C LEU A 6 -3.28 -15.97 -23.32
N THR A 7 -4.28 -15.14 -23.05
CA THR A 7 -5.13 -14.54 -24.09
C THR A 7 -4.53 -13.27 -24.71
N GLY A 8 -3.35 -12.84 -24.25
CA GLY A 8 -2.68 -11.63 -24.74
C GLY A 8 -3.40 -10.33 -24.39
N SER A 9 -4.27 -10.34 -23.37
CA SER A 9 -5.05 -9.15 -22.99
C SER A 9 -4.30 -8.18 -22.05
N ILE A 10 -3.12 -8.58 -21.55
CA ILE A 10 -2.32 -7.68 -20.72
C ILE A 10 -1.49 -6.75 -21.59
N GLY A 11 -1.58 -5.45 -21.32
CA GLY A 11 -0.82 -4.45 -22.02
C GLY A 11 -1.28 -4.18 -23.44
N THR A 12 -2.53 -4.43 -23.74
CA THR A 12 -3.16 -4.09 -25.02
C THR A 12 -4.23 -3.02 -24.85
N GLU A 13 -4.48 -2.24 -25.89
CA GLU A 13 -5.56 -1.26 -25.89
C GLU A 13 -6.91 -1.95 -25.65
N GLY A 14 -7.66 -1.46 -24.65
CA GLY A 14 -8.92 -2.07 -24.21
C GLY A 14 -8.77 -3.35 -23.38
N GLY A 15 -7.55 -3.81 -23.14
CA GLY A 15 -7.24 -4.96 -22.31
C GLY A 15 -6.97 -4.62 -20.84
N THR A 16 -6.30 -5.52 -20.14
CA THR A 16 -5.92 -5.34 -18.74
C THR A 16 -4.61 -4.58 -18.64
N SER A 17 -4.59 -3.44 -17.98
CA SER A 17 -3.34 -2.72 -17.68
C SER A 17 -2.55 -3.42 -16.57
N PRO A 18 -1.24 -3.23 -16.51
CA PRO A 18 -0.42 -3.67 -15.38
C PRO A 18 -0.96 -3.12 -14.05
N SER A 19 -0.77 -3.89 -13.00
CA SER A 19 -1.23 -3.51 -11.67
C SER A 19 -0.39 -2.38 -11.04
N ALA A 20 -0.79 -1.95 -9.86
CA ALA A 20 -0.14 -0.96 -9.02
C ALA A 20 1.37 -1.15 -8.78
N TRP A 21 1.95 -2.26 -9.18
CA TRP A 21 3.38 -2.53 -9.05
C TRP A 21 4.27 -1.78 -10.05
N ASN A 22 3.69 -1.16 -11.07
CA ASN A 22 4.43 -0.31 -12.02
C ASN A 22 4.60 1.11 -11.46
N LYS A 23 5.05 1.20 -10.24
CA LYS A 23 5.29 2.47 -9.56
C LYS A 23 6.50 3.18 -10.16
N PHE A 24 6.39 4.47 -10.29
CA PHE A 24 7.56 5.34 -10.36
C PHE A 24 7.99 5.67 -8.91
N HIS A 25 9.23 5.37 -8.60
CA HIS A 25 9.84 5.72 -7.32
C HIS A 25 10.93 6.77 -7.57
N PRO A 26 10.66 8.04 -7.25
CA PRO A 26 11.73 9.05 -7.32
C PRO A 26 12.81 8.71 -6.29
N GLU A 27 14.06 8.97 -6.63
CA GLU A 27 15.15 8.86 -5.68
C GLU A 27 15.04 9.96 -4.62
N PHE A 28 15.18 9.57 -3.37
CA PHE A 28 15.23 10.50 -2.25
C PHE A 28 16.68 10.94 -2.03
N PHE A 29 16.86 12.17 -1.52
CA PHE A 29 18.17 12.76 -1.27
C PHE A 29 18.99 12.03 -0.19
N ASP A 30 18.33 11.31 0.71
CA ASP A 30 18.95 10.44 1.70
C ASP A 30 17.94 9.40 2.18
N THR A 31 18.26 8.14 2.05
CA THR A 31 17.38 7.04 2.46
C THR A 31 17.88 6.44 3.77
N PRO A 32 17.08 6.41 4.83
CA PRO A 32 17.46 5.73 6.06
C PRO A 32 17.76 4.25 5.80
N PRO A 33 18.71 3.66 6.53
CA PRO A 33 18.99 2.23 6.41
C PRO A 33 17.76 1.41 6.79
N SER A 34 17.57 0.28 6.10
CA SER A 34 16.54 -0.69 6.49
C SER A 34 16.88 -1.28 7.85
N PRO A 35 15.89 -1.50 8.73
CA PRO A 35 16.11 -2.17 9.99
C PRO A 35 16.50 -3.64 9.77
N ASP A 36 17.46 -4.14 10.52
CA ASP A 36 17.83 -5.56 10.52
C ASP A 36 16.91 -6.38 11.43
N SER A 37 16.31 -5.75 12.42
CA SER A 37 15.37 -6.37 13.35
C SER A 37 14.02 -6.64 12.66
N TRP A 38 13.39 -7.74 13.03
CA TRP A 38 12.03 -8.08 12.57
C TRP A 38 11.92 -8.33 11.05
N ASN A 39 13.01 -8.77 10.43
CA ASN A 39 13.00 -9.14 9.01
C ASN A 39 12.01 -10.27 8.69
N GLU A 40 11.71 -11.13 9.65
CA GLU A 40 10.67 -12.14 9.53
C GLU A 40 9.25 -11.56 9.38
N LEU A 41 9.03 -10.28 9.72
CA LEU A 41 7.80 -9.58 9.36
C LEU A 41 7.66 -9.40 7.85
N ASN A 42 8.79 -9.30 7.13
CA ASN A 42 8.80 -9.21 5.67
C ASN A 42 8.71 -10.58 5.00
N TRP A 43 9.36 -11.59 5.59
CA TRP A 43 9.43 -12.96 5.06
C TRP A 43 9.27 -13.97 6.21
N PRO A 44 8.06 -14.09 6.79
CA PRO A 44 7.85 -14.95 7.94
C PRO A 44 7.98 -16.40 7.53
N LYS A 45 8.98 -17.10 8.05
CA LYS A 45 9.19 -18.53 7.78
C LYS A 45 8.05 -19.39 8.32
N GLU A 46 7.48 -19.00 9.45
CA GLU A 46 6.39 -19.73 10.10
C GLU A 46 5.01 -19.39 9.54
N TYR A 47 4.88 -18.19 8.99
CA TYR A 47 3.62 -17.65 8.46
C TYR A 47 3.80 -17.26 6.99
N THR A 48 4.27 -18.17 6.18
CA THR A 48 4.72 -17.93 4.81
C THR A 48 3.65 -17.29 3.89
N LEU A 49 2.38 -17.54 4.18
CA LEU A 49 1.27 -16.93 3.43
C LEU A 49 0.93 -15.50 3.87
N SER A 50 1.56 -15.02 4.96
CA SER A 50 1.35 -13.66 5.47
C SER A 50 2.35 -12.64 4.94
N HIS A 51 3.27 -13.03 4.07
CA HIS A 51 4.20 -12.07 3.49
C HIS A 51 3.42 -11.00 2.72
N TYR A 52 3.86 -9.74 2.79
CA TYR A 52 3.16 -8.51 2.41
C TYR A 52 1.99 -8.08 3.33
N GLU A 53 1.44 -8.96 4.14
CA GLU A 53 0.37 -8.64 5.11
C GLU A 53 0.85 -8.81 6.56
N MET A 54 2.10 -8.48 6.78
CA MET A 54 2.84 -8.69 8.04
C MET A 54 2.23 -8.01 9.24
N SER A 55 1.55 -6.91 9.04
CA SER A 55 0.81 -6.25 10.10
C SER A 55 -0.21 -7.17 10.77
N GLN A 56 -0.70 -8.20 10.11
CA GLN A 56 -1.63 -9.16 10.72
C GLN A 56 -0.98 -10.04 11.78
N ILE A 57 0.31 -10.33 11.66
CA ILE A 57 1.03 -11.22 12.57
C ILE A 57 1.75 -10.51 13.72
N LEU A 58 1.84 -9.19 13.69
CA LEU A 58 2.52 -8.41 14.72
C LEU A 58 2.06 -8.74 16.15
N PRO A 59 0.74 -8.80 16.46
CA PRO A 59 0.29 -9.16 17.80
C PRO A 59 0.76 -10.54 18.24
N HIS A 60 0.80 -11.50 17.33
CA HIS A 60 1.23 -12.87 17.60
C HIS A 60 2.74 -12.95 17.87
N LEU A 61 3.56 -12.24 17.09
CA LEU A 61 5.01 -12.19 17.32
C LEU A 61 5.37 -11.58 18.68
N ILE A 62 4.67 -10.52 19.09
CA ILE A 62 4.84 -9.92 20.42
C ILE A 62 4.41 -10.88 21.51
N LYS A 63 3.27 -11.55 21.35
CA LYS A 63 2.76 -12.56 22.30
C LYS A 63 3.72 -13.74 22.47
N ASP A 64 4.38 -14.13 21.40
CA ASP A 64 5.40 -15.19 21.38
C ASP A 64 6.76 -14.74 21.96
N GLY A 65 6.85 -13.50 22.47
CA GLY A 65 8.06 -12.96 23.10
C GLY A 65 9.20 -12.64 22.14
N ARG A 66 8.89 -12.39 20.88
CA ARG A 66 9.92 -12.06 19.86
C ARG A 66 10.42 -10.63 19.93
N GLY A 67 9.83 -9.80 20.78
CA GLY A 67 10.23 -8.44 21.05
C GLY A 67 9.08 -7.57 21.53
N ASP A 68 9.44 -6.37 21.95
CA ASP A 68 8.51 -5.33 22.41
C ASP A 68 8.74 -4.07 21.57
N LEU A 69 7.77 -3.17 21.57
CA LEU A 69 7.87 -1.89 20.86
C LEU A 69 7.90 -0.74 21.87
N ASP A 70 8.98 0.04 21.88
CA ASP A 70 9.04 1.25 22.71
C ASP A 70 8.03 2.29 22.23
N VAL A 71 7.99 2.53 20.93
CA VAL A 71 7.04 3.45 20.29
C VAL A 71 6.42 2.80 19.06
N TYR A 72 5.10 2.88 18.96
CA TYR A 72 4.34 2.38 17.84
C TYR A 72 3.46 3.49 17.24
N PHE A 73 3.63 3.74 15.94
CA PHE A 73 2.78 4.66 15.20
C PHE A 73 1.79 3.89 14.34
N THR A 74 0.50 4.18 14.49
CA THR A 74 -0.53 3.81 13.52
C THR A 74 -0.90 5.02 12.67
N ARG A 75 -0.77 4.88 11.34
CA ARG A 75 -1.08 5.94 10.40
C ARG A 75 -2.25 5.53 9.51
N VAL A 76 -3.41 6.15 9.71
CA VAL A 76 -4.66 5.83 8.97
C VAL A 76 -4.94 4.32 8.97
N PHE A 77 -4.55 3.64 10.03
CA PHE A 77 -4.57 2.19 10.16
C PHE A 77 -5.45 1.78 11.34
N ASN A 78 -6.45 0.95 11.09
CA ASN A 78 -7.45 0.53 12.07
C ASN A 78 -7.55 -1.01 12.16
N PRO A 79 -6.49 -1.71 12.58
CA PRO A 79 -6.46 -3.17 12.61
C PRO A 79 -7.45 -3.78 13.60
N VAL A 80 -7.79 -3.08 14.68
CA VAL A 80 -8.79 -3.55 15.66
C VAL A 80 -10.12 -3.89 15.00
N TRP A 81 -10.51 -3.15 13.96
CA TRP A 81 -11.78 -3.32 13.28
C TRP A 81 -11.65 -3.90 11.86
N THR A 82 -10.63 -3.51 11.11
CA THR A 82 -10.55 -3.82 9.68
C THR A 82 -9.72 -5.06 9.35
N TYR A 83 -9.02 -5.62 10.34
CA TYR A 83 -8.21 -6.82 10.17
C TYR A 83 -8.84 -8.02 10.88
N PRO A 84 -8.52 -9.24 10.42
CA PRO A 84 -8.84 -10.45 11.17
C PRO A 84 -8.24 -10.40 12.57
N ASP A 85 -8.93 -11.04 13.52
CA ASP A 85 -8.45 -11.17 14.90
C ASP A 85 -8.17 -9.84 15.62
N GLY A 86 -9.12 -8.91 15.54
CA GLY A 86 -9.04 -7.63 16.23
C GLY A 86 -8.84 -7.73 17.74
N PHE A 87 -9.23 -8.83 18.37
CA PHE A 87 -9.03 -9.08 19.80
C PHE A 87 -7.55 -9.20 20.17
N SER A 88 -6.74 -9.87 19.35
CA SER A 88 -5.29 -9.92 19.56
C SER A 88 -4.65 -8.54 19.45
N TRP A 89 -5.16 -7.69 18.57
CA TRP A 89 -4.76 -6.29 18.50
C TRP A 89 -5.10 -5.51 19.76
N ILE A 90 -6.31 -5.69 20.31
CA ILE A 90 -6.74 -5.05 21.57
C ILE A 90 -5.83 -5.50 22.73
N GLU A 91 -5.56 -6.82 22.82
CA GLU A 91 -4.67 -7.38 23.85
C GLU A 91 -3.28 -6.73 23.79
N MET A 92 -2.69 -6.66 22.61
CA MET A 92 -1.37 -6.07 22.38
C MET A 92 -1.34 -4.56 22.69
N LEU A 93 -2.29 -3.79 22.14
CA LEU A 93 -2.33 -2.34 22.29
C LEU A 93 -2.63 -1.89 23.74
N SER A 94 -3.34 -2.73 24.49
CA SER A 94 -3.66 -2.47 25.91
C SER A 94 -2.52 -2.82 26.86
N ASN A 95 -1.49 -3.53 26.40
CA ASN A 95 -0.39 -4.00 27.23
C ASN A 95 0.83 -3.07 27.11
N LYS A 96 1.10 -2.29 28.15
CA LYS A 96 2.24 -1.35 28.20
C LYS A 96 3.63 -2.02 28.18
N LYS A 97 3.70 -3.33 28.43
CA LYS A 97 4.95 -4.08 28.26
C LYS A 97 5.19 -4.43 26.78
N SER A 98 4.12 -4.61 26.03
CA SER A 98 4.20 -4.89 24.58
C SER A 98 4.46 -3.63 23.79
N ILE A 99 3.80 -2.52 24.15
CA ILE A 99 3.94 -1.21 23.49
C ILE A 99 4.07 -0.14 24.56
N GLY A 100 5.26 0.46 24.65
CA GLY A 100 5.55 1.52 25.61
C GLY A 100 4.72 2.78 25.36
N CYS A 101 4.62 3.20 24.09
CA CYS A 101 3.86 4.38 23.68
C CYS A 101 3.21 4.14 22.31
N HIS A 102 1.88 4.21 22.26
CA HIS A 102 1.13 4.14 20.99
C HIS A 102 0.65 5.54 20.57
N ILE A 103 1.00 5.94 19.35
CA ILE A 103 0.63 7.23 18.78
C ILE A 103 -0.20 6.98 17.52
N ALA A 104 -1.44 7.44 17.49
CA ALA A 104 -2.32 7.33 16.35
C ALA A 104 -2.33 8.61 15.52
N LEU A 105 -1.88 8.52 14.26
CA LEU A 105 -1.98 9.58 13.26
C LEU A 105 -3.21 9.31 12.39
N THR A 106 -4.29 10.04 12.61
CA THR A 106 -5.55 9.72 11.94
C THR A 106 -6.39 10.96 11.63
N PRO A 107 -7.02 11.04 10.45
CA PRO A 107 -7.95 12.12 10.11
C PRO A 107 -9.32 11.95 10.76
N THR A 108 -9.66 10.75 11.24
CA THR A 108 -10.94 10.43 11.87
C THR A 108 -10.73 9.50 13.05
N TRP A 109 -11.57 9.59 14.07
CA TRP A 109 -11.59 8.60 15.14
C TRP A 109 -11.88 7.21 14.58
N ASN A 110 -11.19 6.22 15.14
CA ASN A 110 -11.40 4.81 14.83
C ASN A 110 -11.12 3.96 16.07
N GLU A 111 -11.45 2.68 16.01
CA GLU A 111 -11.38 1.76 17.15
C GLU A 111 -9.94 1.59 17.65
N THR A 112 -8.97 1.57 16.77
CA THR A 112 -7.54 1.46 17.14
C THR A 112 -7.06 2.71 17.89
N ALA A 113 -7.52 3.90 17.50
CA ALA A 113 -7.15 5.15 18.16
C ALA A 113 -7.62 5.23 19.61
N PHE A 114 -8.66 4.49 20.02
CA PHE A 114 -9.08 4.40 21.43
C PHE A 114 -8.02 3.79 22.35
N PHE A 115 -7.11 3.01 21.80
CA PHE A 115 -6.01 2.37 22.56
C PHE A 115 -4.71 3.17 22.49
N ALA A 116 -4.69 4.32 21.82
CA ALA A 116 -3.51 5.16 21.70
C ALA A 116 -3.29 6.03 22.94
N ASP A 117 -2.02 6.26 23.29
CA ASP A 117 -1.63 7.23 24.31
C ASP A 117 -1.80 8.66 23.80
N TYR A 118 -1.54 8.86 22.50
CA TYR A 118 -1.71 10.13 21.83
C TYR A 118 -2.45 9.93 20.52
N VAL A 119 -3.46 10.76 20.28
CA VAL A 119 -4.14 10.84 18.99
C VAL A 119 -3.83 12.19 18.38
N LEU A 120 -3.12 12.17 17.27
CA LEU A 120 -2.70 13.38 16.58
C LEU A 120 -3.54 13.53 15.30
N PRO A 121 -4.24 14.66 15.12
CA PRO A 121 -5.02 14.91 13.92
C PRO A 121 -4.09 15.02 12.71
N MET A 122 -4.32 14.18 11.71
CA MET A 122 -3.57 14.13 10.46
C MET A 122 -4.44 14.64 9.32
N GLY A 123 -3.85 15.37 8.38
CA GLY A 123 -4.58 15.95 7.26
C GLY A 123 -5.34 14.92 6.42
N HIS A 124 -6.62 15.17 6.21
CA HIS A 124 -7.40 14.49 5.19
C HIS A 124 -6.90 14.88 3.79
N ALA A 125 -7.37 14.19 2.76
CA ALA A 125 -6.92 14.37 1.37
C ALA A 125 -6.81 15.83 0.89
N SER A 126 -7.72 16.73 1.30
CA SER A 126 -7.72 18.16 0.93
C SER A 126 -6.87 19.05 1.84
N GLU A 127 -6.29 18.50 2.89
CA GLU A 127 -5.58 19.22 3.96
C GLU A 127 -4.07 18.94 3.95
N ARG A 128 -3.59 18.10 3.05
CA ARG A 128 -2.18 17.72 2.92
C ARG A 128 -1.72 17.61 1.47
N HIS A 129 -0.42 17.69 1.27
CA HIS A 129 0.19 17.25 0.03
C HIS A 129 0.10 15.72 -0.10
N ASP A 130 0.16 15.24 -1.30
CA ASP A 130 0.27 13.81 -1.56
C ASP A 130 0.87 13.56 -2.94
N LEU A 131 1.66 12.53 -3.03
CA LEU A 131 2.26 12.03 -4.25
C LEU A 131 1.66 10.66 -4.58
N ASN A 132 1.17 10.52 -5.79
CA ASN A 132 0.65 9.24 -6.26
C ASN A 132 1.31 8.85 -7.59
N SER A 133 1.88 7.65 -7.64
CA SER A 133 2.54 7.13 -8.83
C SER A 133 2.30 5.63 -9.05
N TYR A 134 1.32 5.04 -8.37
CA TYR A 134 1.23 3.58 -8.32
C TYR A 134 -0.15 3.00 -8.56
N GLU A 135 -1.10 3.79 -8.99
CA GLU A 135 -2.42 3.27 -9.31
C GLU A 135 -2.41 2.48 -10.62
N THR A 136 -3.47 1.72 -10.84
CA THR A 136 -3.67 0.90 -12.05
C THR A 136 -3.95 1.78 -13.27
N GLN A 137 -2.92 2.41 -13.78
CA GLN A 137 -3.00 3.35 -14.89
C GLN A 137 -2.30 2.81 -16.13
N ALA A 138 -2.69 3.34 -17.26
CA ALA A 138 -2.18 2.93 -18.56
C ALA A 138 -0.75 3.38 -18.86
N GLY A 139 -0.16 4.21 -18.02
CA GLY A 139 1.21 4.70 -18.12
C GLY A 139 1.84 4.89 -16.75
N VAL A 140 3.13 5.19 -16.70
CA VAL A 140 3.80 5.61 -15.46
C VAL A 140 3.54 7.10 -15.25
N TRP A 141 2.64 7.39 -14.33
CA TRP A 141 2.29 8.75 -13.98
C TRP A 141 2.86 9.10 -12.61
N ILE A 142 3.23 10.38 -12.45
CA ILE A 142 3.40 11.01 -11.15
C ILE A 142 2.31 12.06 -11.00
N ALA A 143 1.53 11.99 -9.93
CA ALA A 143 0.46 12.92 -9.65
C ALA A 143 0.70 13.61 -8.31
N PHE A 144 0.30 14.87 -8.22
CA PHE A 144 0.53 15.72 -7.07
C PHE A 144 -0.77 16.37 -6.63
N ARG A 145 -1.12 16.15 -5.37
CA ARG A 145 -2.23 16.82 -4.71
C ARG A 145 -1.69 17.83 -3.71
N GLN A 146 -2.36 18.98 -3.62
CA GLN A 146 -1.99 20.08 -2.75
C GLN A 146 -3.06 20.33 -1.70
N PRO A 147 -2.70 20.79 -0.49
CA PRO A 147 -3.67 21.20 0.52
C PRO A 147 -4.41 22.46 0.05
N VAL A 148 -5.73 22.38 0.00
CA VAL A 148 -6.60 23.39 -0.65
C VAL A 148 -6.47 24.76 0.02
N LEU A 149 -6.50 24.81 1.36
CA LEU A 149 -6.44 26.08 2.09
C LEU A 149 -5.05 26.71 2.03
N ARG A 150 -3.99 25.91 2.07
CA ARG A 150 -2.62 26.41 1.87
C ARG A 150 -2.44 27.00 0.48
N GLU A 151 -2.91 26.29 -0.54
CA GLU A 151 -2.82 26.78 -1.91
C GLU A 151 -3.64 28.08 -2.13
N LYS A 152 -4.82 28.15 -1.51
CA LYS A 152 -5.60 29.40 -1.51
C LYS A 152 -4.83 30.53 -0.83
N ALA A 153 -4.31 30.33 0.37
CA ALA A 153 -3.55 31.33 1.10
C ALA A 153 -2.31 31.80 0.31
N ARG A 154 -1.59 30.87 -0.32
CA ARG A 154 -0.46 31.19 -1.20
C ARG A 154 -0.88 32.08 -2.38
N ARG A 155 -2.01 31.79 -3.02
CA ARG A 155 -2.56 32.61 -4.13
C ARG A 155 -3.03 33.98 -3.66
N ASP A 156 -3.50 34.07 -2.41
CA ASP A 156 -3.88 35.33 -1.77
C ASP A 156 -2.65 36.16 -1.30
N GLY A 157 -1.41 35.65 -1.53
CA GLY A 157 -0.17 36.34 -1.17
C GLY A 157 0.19 36.23 0.32
N GLN A 158 -0.40 35.28 1.06
CA GLN A 158 -0.06 35.03 2.46
C GLN A 158 1.21 34.20 2.55
N ASP A 159 2.08 34.53 3.50
CA ASP A 159 3.28 33.76 3.85
C ASP A 159 2.91 32.69 4.89
N ILE A 160 2.77 31.46 4.44
CA ILE A 160 2.40 30.29 5.27
C ILE A 160 3.61 29.41 5.43
N LYS A 161 4.08 29.28 6.65
CA LYS A 161 5.22 28.42 6.99
C LYS A 161 4.80 26.96 7.06
N PHE A 162 3.73 26.65 7.77
CA PHE A 162 3.21 25.29 7.95
C PHE A 162 1.75 25.18 7.48
N THR A 163 1.41 24.05 6.94
CA THR A 163 0.04 23.79 6.44
C THR A 163 -1.00 23.83 7.56
N HIS A 164 -0.64 23.44 8.78
CA HIS A 164 -1.56 23.51 9.94
C HIS A 164 -1.98 24.94 10.33
N GLU A 165 -1.24 25.98 9.91
CA GLU A 165 -1.60 27.39 10.19
C GLU A 165 -2.90 27.80 9.49
N VAL A 166 -3.28 27.09 8.44
CA VAL A 166 -4.50 27.35 7.66
C VAL A 166 -5.52 26.22 7.72
N ASN A 167 -5.12 25.03 8.12
CA ASN A 167 -6.04 23.93 8.31
C ASN A 167 -6.88 24.12 9.58
N PRO A 168 -8.16 23.73 9.58
CA PRO A 168 -8.97 23.79 10.78
C PRO A 168 -8.47 22.81 11.84
N GLY A 169 -8.52 23.18 13.13
CA GLY A 169 -8.23 22.28 14.25
C GLY A 169 -6.77 21.88 14.39
N GLU A 170 -5.83 22.72 13.98
CA GLU A 170 -4.39 22.44 14.08
C GLU A 170 -3.93 21.15 13.39
N VAL A 171 -4.62 20.77 12.33
CA VAL A 171 -4.34 19.54 11.58
C VAL A 171 -3.04 19.66 10.82
N TRP A 172 -2.06 18.84 11.18
CA TRP A 172 -0.76 18.79 10.55
C TRP A 172 -0.80 18.11 9.19
N GLU A 173 0.01 18.60 8.31
CA GLU A 173 0.41 17.92 7.07
C GLU A 173 1.45 16.86 7.42
N GLU A 174 1.34 15.68 6.83
CA GLU A 174 2.10 14.51 7.25
C GLU A 174 3.60 14.65 7.05
N ASP A 175 4.02 15.12 5.87
CA ASP A 175 5.46 15.27 5.58
C ASP A 175 6.10 16.35 6.45
N GLU A 176 5.38 17.47 6.69
CA GLU A 176 5.83 18.50 7.63
C GLU A 176 5.97 17.96 9.06
N PHE A 177 5.03 17.10 9.48
CA PHE A 177 5.08 16.47 10.80
C PHE A 177 6.36 15.64 10.98
N TRP A 178 6.69 14.78 10.01
CA TRP A 178 7.89 13.95 10.11
C TRP A 178 9.19 14.76 10.05
N ILE A 179 9.23 15.78 9.21
CA ILE A 179 10.35 16.72 9.14
C ILE A 179 10.55 17.42 10.49
N GLU A 180 9.48 17.96 11.07
CA GLU A 180 9.56 18.65 12.37
C GLU A 180 9.92 17.70 13.51
N LEU A 181 9.31 16.51 13.55
CA LEU A 181 9.58 15.51 14.59
C LEU A 181 11.04 15.07 14.57
N SER A 182 11.60 14.79 13.38
CA SER A 182 12.99 14.38 13.24
C SER A 182 13.98 15.38 13.83
N TRP A 183 13.75 16.67 13.62
CA TRP A 183 14.60 17.74 14.14
C TRP A 183 14.39 18.02 15.62
N ARG A 184 13.22 17.72 16.16
CA ARG A 184 12.94 17.85 17.61
C ARG A 184 13.55 16.69 18.40
N ILE A 185 13.46 15.47 17.90
CA ILE A 185 14.03 14.29 18.54
C ILE A 185 15.56 14.34 18.49
N ASP A 186 16.12 14.75 17.37
CA ASP A 186 17.57 14.80 17.14
C ASP A 186 18.09 16.26 17.11
N ASN A 187 17.82 16.99 18.17
CA ASN A 187 18.10 18.43 18.26
C ASN A 187 19.59 18.76 18.03
N GLU A 188 20.50 17.95 18.56
CA GLU A 188 21.94 18.14 18.41
C GLU A 188 22.52 17.40 17.17
N GLY A 189 21.81 16.46 16.62
CA GLY A 189 22.23 15.67 15.45
C GLY A 189 23.01 14.39 15.79
N ASP A 190 23.08 14.04 17.07
CA ASP A 190 23.87 12.91 17.56
C ASP A 190 23.19 11.56 17.29
N LEU A 191 21.86 11.57 17.14
CA LEU A 191 21.09 10.36 16.81
C LEU A 191 21.16 10.02 15.31
N GLY A 192 21.62 10.93 14.47
CA GLY A 192 21.71 10.72 13.03
C GLY A 192 20.38 10.67 12.31
N ILE A 193 19.28 11.13 12.94
CA ILE A 193 17.92 11.12 12.36
C ILE A 193 17.72 12.35 11.47
N ARG A 194 18.00 13.54 12.01
CA ARG A 194 17.74 14.81 11.28
C ARG A 194 18.54 14.97 10.00
N LYS A 195 19.66 14.24 9.84
CA LYS A 195 20.45 14.30 8.61
C LYS A 195 19.66 13.89 7.38
N HIS A 196 18.68 12.98 7.52
CA HIS A 196 17.78 12.53 6.46
C HIS A 196 16.72 13.57 6.06
N PHE A 197 16.65 14.69 6.81
CA PHE A 197 15.70 15.78 6.60
C PHE A 197 16.41 17.13 6.47
N MET A 198 17.62 17.12 5.91
CA MET A 198 18.37 18.34 5.61
C MET A 198 18.04 18.83 4.20
N SER A 199 17.99 20.15 4.03
CA SER A 199 17.76 20.75 2.72
C SER A 199 18.91 20.46 1.76
N PRO A 200 18.63 19.92 0.57
CA PRO A 200 19.64 19.77 -0.48
C PRO A 200 20.03 21.13 -1.12
N TYR A 201 19.25 22.18 -0.88
CA TYR A 201 19.43 23.51 -1.45
C TYR A 201 20.07 24.50 -0.48
N ARG A 202 19.91 24.32 0.82
CA ARG A 202 20.38 25.21 1.88
C ARG A 202 21.25 24.45 2.89
N LYS A 203 22.57 24.53 2.71
CA LYS A 203 23.54 23.79 3.55
C LYS A 203 23.27 23.95 5.05
N GLY A 204 23.15 22.85 5.76
CA GLY A 204 22.98 22.80 7.22
C GLY A 204 21.61 23.25 7.72
N LYS A 205 20.63 23.42 6.84
CA LYS A 205 19.28 23.82 7.22
C LYS A 205 18.30 22.66 7.07
N LYS A 206 17.25 22.69 7.89
CA LYS A 206 16.12 21.78 7.77
C LYS A 206 15.44 22.00 6.42
N ILE A 207 15.06 20.91 5.76
CA ILE A 207 14.23 20.96 4.56
C ILE A 207 12.84 21.50 4.90
N ASN A 208 12.25 22.27 4.00
CA ASN A 208 10.84 22.63 4.09
C ASN A 208 10.03 21.84 3.06
N ILE A 209 8.71 21.90 3.16
CA ILE A 209 7.82 21.09 2.32
C ILE A 209 7.94 21.41 0.82
N ASP A 210 8.17 22.66 0.47
CA ASP A 210 8.33 23.08 -0.93
C ASP A 210 9.65 22.55 -1.52
N GLU A 211 10.72 22.59 -0.75
CA GLU A 211 12.02 22.01 -1.14
C GLU A 211 11.94 20.49 -1.26
N TYR A 212 11.18 19.84 -0.36
CA TYR A 212 10.98 18.39 -0.38
C TYR A 212 10.32 17.95 -1.69
N TYR A 213 9.23 18.57 -2.09
CA TYR A 213 8.55 18.24 -3.34
C TYR A 213 9.30 18.73 -4.57
N GLN A 214 9.97 19.89 -4.51
CA GLN A 214 10.83 20.36 -5.59
C GLN A 214 11.90 19.32 -5.91
N TYR A 215 12.59 18.78 -4.89
CA TYR A 215 13.61 17.75 -5.07
C TYR A 215 13.07 16.49 -5.72
N ILE A 216 11.95 15.97 -5.22
CA ILE A 216 11.29 14.76 -5.78
C ILE A 216 10.97 14.97 -7.27
N PHE A 217 10.45 16.13 -7.62
CA PHE A 217 10.08 16.41 -9.01
C PHE A 217 11.30 16.66 -9.91
N GLU A 218 12.38 17.16 -9.38
CA GLU A 218 13.66 17.29 -10.12
C GLU A 218 14.26 15.90 -10.44
N GLN A 219 14.04 14.90 -9.59
CA GLN A 219 14.48 13.52 -9.85
C GLN A 219 13.55 12.79 -10.84
N THR A 220 12.39 13.38 -11.18
CA THR A 220 11.45 12.79 -12.11
C THR A 220 11.94 12.97 -13.55
N LYS A 221 12.18 11.84 -14.25
CA LYS A 221 12.71 11.81 -15.61
C LYS A 221 11.90 12.71 -16.56
N GLY A 222 12.56 13.68 -17.18
CA GLY A 222 11.98 14.57 -18.19
C GLY A 222 11.11 15.71 -17.65
N LEU A 223 10.77 15.71 -16.35
CA LEU A 223 9.88 16.73 -15.79
C LEU A 223 10.56 18.11 -15.73
N SER A 224 11.79 18.19 -15.26
CA SER A 224 12.54 19.46 -15.18
C SER A 224 12.72 20.11 -16.55
N GLU A 225 13.03 19.33 -17.58
CA GLU A 225 13.18 19.80 -18.96
C GLU A 225 11.84 20.31 -19.52
N THR A 226 10.75 19.62 -19.20
CA THR A 226 9.41 20.01 -19.61
C THR A 226 8.97 21.31 -18.91
N ALA A 227 9.21 21.41 -17.61
CA ALA A 227 8.89 22.62 -16.84
C ALA A 227 9.66 23.86 -17.34
N LYS A 228 10.96 23.70 -17.62
CA LYS A 228 11.83 24.77 -18.15
C LYS A 228 11.34 25.34 -19.50
N LYS A 229 10.70 24.53 -20.36
CA LYS A 229 10.11 25.02 -21.63
C LYS A 229 9.01 26.06 -21.41
N GLU A 230 8.37 26.02 -20.24
CA GLU A 230 7.33 26.98 -19.83
C GLU A 230 7.85 28.05 -18.87
N GLY A 231 9.15 28.08 -18.59
CA GLY A 231 9.76 29.01 -17.63
C GLY A 231 9.40 28.71 -16.18
N LEU A 232 9.06 27.45 -15.86
CA LEU A 232 8.62 26.99 -14.54
C LEU A 232 9.70 26.13 -13.89
N SER A 233 9.75 26.10 -12.56
CA SER A 233 10.39 25.04 -11.79
C SER A 233 9.58 23.75 -11.85
N ALA A 234 10.17 22.62 -11.47
CA ALA A 234 9.48 21.35 -11.47
C ALA A 234 8.27 21.33 -10.52
N LEU A 235 8.40 21.95 -9.33
CA LEU A 235 7.29 22.11 -8.39
C LEU A 235 6.17 23.02 -8.94
N GLU A 236 6.53 24.15 -9.56
CA GLU A 236 5.53 25.05 -10.15
C GLU A 236 4.78 24.39 -11.30
N TYR A 237 5.47 23.58 -12.11
CA TYR A 237 4.83 22.77 -13.15
C TYR A 237 3.80 21.80 -12.54
N MET A 238 4.18 21.07 -11.52
CA MET A 238 3.28 20.13 -10.85
C MET A 238 2.15 20.84 -10.10
N ARG A 239 2.38 22.01 -9.54
CA ARG A 239 1.32 22.86 -8.98
C ARG A 239 0.31 23.33 -10.02
N LYS A 240 0.76 23.56 -11.24
CA LYS A 240 -0.09 24.01 -12.36
C LYS A 240 -0.91 22.86 -12.95
N TYR A 241 -0.29 21.72 -13.19
CA TYR A 241 -0.90 20.62 -13.94
C TYR A 241 -1.39 19.46 -13.08
N GLY A 242 -0.83 19.25 -11.90
CA GLY A 242 -1.21 18.19 -10.96
C GLY A 242 -0.77 16.78 -11.34
N ALA A 243 -0.30 16.56 -12.58
CA ALA A 243 0.16 15.25 -13.04
C ALA A 243 1.17 15.38 -14.18
N TYR A 244 2.05 14.38 -14.28
CA TYR A 244 3.02 14.27 -15.37
C TYR A 244 3.15 12.81 -15.80
N LEU A 245 3.15 12.54 -17.12
CA LEU A 245 3.38 11.23 -17.70
C LEU A 245 4.88 10.98 -17.85
N VAL A 246 5.43 10.14 -17.00
CA VAL A 246 6.87 9.82 -16.99
C VAL A 246 7.23 8.84 -18.10
N ASP A 247 6.39 7.83 -18.30
CA ASP A 247 6.59 6.81 -19.31
C ASP A 247 5.23 6.32 -19.84
N PRO A 248 4.96 6.47 -21.14
CA PRO A 248 3.72 5.95 -21.74
C PRO A 248 3.76 4.44 -22.01
N GLU A 249 4.95 3.81 -22.03
CA GLU A 249 5.15 2.45 -22.52
C GLU A 249 5.14 1.37 -21.44
N VAL A 250 4.17 1.41 -20.54
CA VAL A 250 4.08 0.44 -19.44
C VAL A 250 3.42 -0.88 -19.82
N TYR A 251 2.64 -0.86 -20.86
CA TYR A 251 1.79 -2.01 -21.23
C TYR A 251 2.53 -3.30 -21.51
N VAL A 252 3.74 -3.21 -21.99
CA VAL A 252 4.55 -4.35 -22.42
C VAL A 252 5.93 -4.39 -21.77
N LYS A 253 6.02 -4.00 -20.53
CA LYS A 253 7.31 -3.91 -19.80
C LYS A 253 8.13 -5.21 -19.90
N ASN A 254 7.48 -6.37 -19.89
CA ASN A 254 8.15 -7.65 -20.09
C ASN A 254 8.75 -7.82 -21.50
N LYS A 255 8.36 -6.98 -22.46
CA LYS A 255 8.92 -6.91 -23.83
C LYS A 255 9.85 -5.70 -24.01
N SER A 256 10.20 -4.99 -22.94
CA SER A 256 11.22 -3.93 -23.02
C SER A 256 12.57 -4.58 -23.35
N ASN A 257 13.26 -4.04 -24.34
CA ASN A 257 14.59 -4.50 -24.69
C ASN A 257 15.57 -4.14 -23.55
N LEU A 258 16.49 -5.06 -23.28
CA LEU A 258 17.68 -4.74 -22.52
C LEU A 258 18.55 -3.78 -23.35
N ASP A 259 19.10 -2.76 -22.70
CA ASP A 259 20.00 -1.84 -23.39
C ASP A 259 21.41 -2.42 -23.57
N ASN A 260 22.24 -1.71 -24.33
CA ASN A 260 23.58 -2.19 -24.64
C ASN A 260 24.47 -2.29 -23.38
N ASP A 261 24.29 -1.44 -22.38
CA ASP A 261 25.06 -1.44 -21.15
C ASP A 261 24.65 -2.60 -20.23
N GLU A 262 23.35 -2.91 -20.22
CA GLU A 262 22.83 -4.07 -19.51
C GLU A 262 23.36 -5.37 -20.12
N MET A 263 23.53 -5.42 -21.44
CA MET A 263 24.04 -6.59 -22.18
C MET A 263 25.56 -6.80 -22.03
N VAL A 264 26.32 -5.82 -21.58
CA VAL A 264 27.76 -5.97 -21.35
C VAL A 264 28.04 -7.01 -20.27
N GLY A 265 28.87 -8.01 -20.60
CA GLY A 265 29.26 -9.08 -19.68
C GLY A 265 28.20 -10.15 -19.46
N THR A 266 27.16 -10.20 -20.30
CA THR A 266 26.14 -11.23 -20.23
C THR A 266 26.51 -12.50 -21.01
N THR A 267 25.84 -13.60 -20.64
CA THR A 267 25.88 -14.88 -21.40
C THR A 267 24.45 -15.31 -21.70
N ILE A 268 24.18 -15.62 -22.97
CA ILE A 268 22.89 -16.18 -23.38
C ILE A 268 22.99 -17.70 -23.35
N LYS A 269 22.12 -18.33 -22.56
CA LYS A 269 22.06 -19.79 -22.44
C LYS A 269 21.23 -20.43 -23.55
N ASN A 270 21.35 -21.74 -23.72
CA ASN A 270 20.60 -22.51 -24.72
C ASN A 270 19.09 -22.41 -24.59
N ASN A 271 18.58 -22.13 -23.41
CA ASN A 271 17.15 -21.91 -23.14
C ASN A 271 16.71 -20.45 -23.33
N GLY A 272 17.59 -19.59 -23.83
CA GLY A 272 17.37 -18.17 -24.05
C GLY A 272 17.54 -17.28 -22.83
N GLN A 273 17.81 -17.80 -21.65
CA GLN A 273 18.07 -16.97 -20.46
C GLN A 273 19.35 -16.15 -20.65
N ILE A 274 19.27 -14.87 -20.29
CA ILE A 274 20.39 -13.93 -20.30
C ILE A 274 20.86 -13.78 -18.88
N GLU A 275 22.10 -14.23 -18.63
CA GLU A 275 22.71 -14.15 -17.30
C GLU A 275 23.83 -13.11 -17.25
N LYS A 276 23.89 -12.40 -16.13
CA LYS A 276 24.96 -11.48 -15.75
C LYS A 276 25.33 -11.74 -14.30
N GLU A 277 26.59 -12.02 -14.01
CA GLU A 277 27.09 -12.23 -12.64
C GLU A 277 26.29 -13.28 -11.83
N GLY A 278 25.84 -14.33 -12.49
CA GLY A 278 25.07 -15.43 -11.87
C GLY A 278 23.57 -15.15 -11.69
N ALA A 279 23.09 -13.97 -12.08
CA ALA A 279 21.67 -13.61 -12.03
C ALA A 279 21.05 -13.61 -13.41
N VAL A 280 19.84 -14.15 -13.57
CA VAL A 280 19.06 -14.06 -14.81
C VAL A 280 18.45 -12.67 -14.91
N ILE A 281 18.89 -11.86 -15.86
CA ILE A 281 18.45 -10.47 -16.04
C ILE A 281 17.41 -10.33 -17.17
N GLY A 282 17.34 -11.29 -18.10
CA GLY A 282 16.46 -11.21 -19.26
C GLY A 282 16.29 -12.54 -19.99
N ILE A 283 15.63 -12.45 -21.13
CA ILE A 283 15.34 -13.58 -22.01
C ILE A 283 15.52 -13.17 -23.48
N GLU A 284 16.24 -13.98 -24.25
CA GLU A 284 16.29 -13.88 -25.70
C GLU A 284 15.10 -14.64 -26.29
N VAL A 285 14.36 -14.00 -27.20
CA VAL A 285 13.29 -14.61 -27.99
C VAL A 285 13.36 -14.07 -29.41
N ASP A 286 13.50 -14.95 -30.35
CA ASP A 286 13.57 -14.64 -31.82
C ASP A 286 14.61 -13.54 -32.15
N GLY A 287 15.77 -13.61 -31.50
CA GLY A 287 16.88 -12.69 -31.70
C GLY A 287 16.75 -11.33 -31.01
N ASN A 288 15.71 -11.14 -30.16
CA ASN A 288 15.54 -9.94 -29.36
C ASN A 288 15.79 -10.23 -27.89
N ASN A 289 16.47 -9.32 -27.21
CA ASN A 289 16.84 -9.46 -25.81
C ASN A 289 15.88 -8.64 -24.93
N PHE A 290 14.94 -9.31 -24.29
CA PHE A 290 13.91 -8.68 -23.47
C PHE A 290 14.24 -8.78 -21.96
N SER A 291 13.78 -7.81 -21.17
CA SER A 291 13.82 -7.88 -19.70
C SER A 291 12.97 -9.04 -19.15
N GLY A 292 11.95 -9.46 -19.88
CA GLY A 292 11.09 -10.60 -19.54
C GLY A 292 10.16 -10.34 -18.36
N PHE A 293 9.45 -11.38 -17.94
CA PHE A 293 8.58 -11.33 -16.79
C PHE A 293 9.39 -11.21 -15.48
N PRO A 294 8.82 -10.63 -14.40
CA PRO A 294 9.46 -10.53 -13.08
C PRO A 294 9.42 -11.90 -12.35
N THR A 295 9.89 -12.94 -13.00
CA THR A 295 9.99 -14.32 -12.51
C THR A 295 11.45 -14.77 -12.59
N PRO A 296 11.88 -15.79 -11.84
CA PRO A 296 13.22 -16.34 -11.93
C PRO A 296 13.62 -16.74 -13.35
N SER A 297 12.71 -17.32 -14.12
CA SER A 297 12.97 -17.75 -15.52
C SER A 297 12.86 -16.62 -16.55
N LYS A 298 12.38 -15.43 -16.16
CA LYS A 298 11.97 -14.33 -17.06
C LYS A 298 10.87 -14.69 -18.04
N ARG A 299 10.25 -15.85 -17.87
CA ARG A 299 9.07 -16.31 -18.62
C ARG A 299 7.84 -16.31 -17.72
N GLN A 300 6.67 -16.46 -18.29
CA GLN A 300 5.48 -16.77 -17.49
C GLN A 300 5.65 -18.13 -16.84
N GLU A 301 5.62 -18.17 -15.51
CA GLU A 301 5.69 -19.40 -14.74
C GLU A 301 4.30 -19.85 -14.32
N ILE A 302 3.95 -21.09 -14.63
CA ILE A 302 2.70 -21.72 -14.18
C ILE A 302 2.96 -22.55 -12.94
N TYR A 303 4.14 -23.13 -12.81
CA TYR A 303 4.60 -23.83 -11.62
C TYR A 303 5.40 -22.87 -10.74
N SER A 304 5.05 -22.81 -9.45
CA SER A 304 5.71 -21.93 -8.46
C SER A 304 6.57 -22.74 -7.51
N GLN A 305 7.89 -22.69 -7.70
CA GLN A 305 8.84 -23.30 -6.77
C GLN A 305 8.75 -22.62 -5.38
N THR A 306 8.52 -21.32 -5.33
CA THR A 306 8.34 -20.58 -4.07
C THR A 306 7.22 -21.16 -3.19
N VAL A 307 6.10 -21.55 -3.79
CA VAL A 307 5.00 -22.17 -3.06
C VAL A 307 5.36 -23.55 -2.54
N VAL A 308 6.17 -24.31 -3.29
CA VAL A 308 6.73 -25.60 -2.84
C VAL A 308 7.66 -25.40 -1.65
N ASP A 309 8.56 -24.43 -1.74
CA ASP A 309 9.54 -24.11 -0.70
C ASP A 309 8.86 -23.61 0.58
N PHE A 310 7.68 -23.04 0.46
CA PHE A 310 6.81 -22.67 1.58
C PHE A 310 6.09 -23.87 2.23
N GLY A 311 6.23 -25.06 1.68
CA GLY A 311 5.63 -26.28 2.21
C GLY A 311 4.25 -26.62 1.64
N TYR A 312 3.86 -26.02 0.52
CA TYR A 312 2.57 -26.25 -0.12
C TYR A 312 2.70 -26.79 -1.56
N PRO A 313 3.36 -27.95 -1.76
CA PRO A 313 3.64 -28.46 -3.11
C PRO A 313 2.38 -28.72 -3.94
N GLU A 314 1.26 -29.06 -3.29
CA GLU A 314 -0.03 -29.28 -3.96
C GLU A 314 -0.64 -28.00 -4.56
N HIS A 315 -0.16 -26.82 -4.13
CA HIS A 315 -0.55 -25.51 -4.63
C HIS A 315 0.44 -24.90 -5.64
N ALA A 316 1.49 -25.65 -6.00
CA ALA A 316 2.53 -25.15 -6.91
C ALA A 316 2.02 -24.78 -8.28
N THR A 317 0.94 -25.41 -8.74
CA THR A 317 0.24 -25.03 -9.98
C THR A 317 -1.16 -24.52 -9.70
N PRO A 318 -1.61 -23.46 -10.39
CA PRO A 318 -2.99 -23.01 -10.30
C PRO A 318 -3.96 -24.10 -10.70
N GLY A 319 -4.99 -24.28 -9.91
CA GLY A 319 -6.05 -25.27 -10.17
C GLY A 319 -7.29 -24.99 -9.35
N TYR A 320 -8.40 -25.56 -9.75
CA TYR A 320 -9.60 -25.56 -8.92
C TYR A 320 -9.40 -26.54 -7.76
N ARG A 321 -9.67 -26.07 -6.56
CA ARG A 321 -9.63 -26.88 -5.34
C ARG A 321 -11.03 -26.94 -4.75
N ILE A 322 -11.58 -28.15 -4.65
CA ILE A 322 -12.88 -28.36 -3.98
C ILE A 322 -12.73 -28.07 -2.49
N LYS A 323 -11.64 -28.59 -1.91
CA LYS A 323 -11.28 -28.38 -0.51
C LYS A 323 -10.23 -27.26 -0.41
N SER A 324 -10.66 -26.10 -0.03
CA SER A 324 -9.80 -25.01 0.41
C SER A 324 -10.28 -24.60 1.81
N HIS A 325 -10.34 -23.34 2.12
CA HIS A 325 -11.01 -22.85 3.33
C HIS A 325 -12.54 -22.84 3.22
N VAL A 326 -13.12 -23.16 2.05
CA VAL A 326 -14.56 -23.31 1.83
C VAL A 326 -14.83 -24.77 1.40
N HIS A 327 -15.36 -25.57 2.30
CA HIS A 327 -15.62 -26.98 2.11
C HIS A 327 -17.08 -27.21 1.62
N LEU A 328 -17.34 -26.91 0.36
CA LEU A 328 -18.68 -27.03 -0.23
C LEU A 328 -19.23 -28.47 -0.20
N ASP A 329 -18.33 -29.46 -0.30
CA ASP A 329 -18.65 -30.89 -0.27
C ASP A 329 -18.98 -31.41 1.14
N GLU A 330 -18.61 -30.68 2.17
CA GLU A 330 -18.87 -31.01 3.58
C GLU A 330 -20.07 -30.24 4.16
N MET A 331 -20.58 -29.25 3.40
CA MET A 331 -21.68 -28.39 3.86
C MET A 331 -23.00 -29.15 3.96
N ASP A 332 -23.60 -29.15 5.14
CA ASP A 332 -24.90 -29.79 5.42
C ASP A 332 -26.04 -28.75 5.44
N LYS A 333 -26.73 -28.63 4.32
CA LYS A 333 -27.89 -27.71 4.19
C LYS A 333 -29.04 -28.04 5.14
N SER A 334 -29.12 -29.28 5.62
CA SER A 334 -30.17 -29.67 6.59
C SER A 334 -29.93 -29.06 7.97
N LYS A 335 -28.69 -28.69 8.27
CA LYS A 335 -28.26 -27.98 9.49
C LYS A 335 -28.26 -26.47 9.33
N ASN A 336 -28.83 -25.95 8.26
CA ASN A 336 -28.82 -24.52 7.91
C ASN A 336 -27.43 -23.95 7.61
N GLU A 337 -26.48 -24.79 7.26
CA GLU A 337 -25.13 -24.36 6.89
C GLU A 337 -25.15 -23.60 5.56
N CYS A 338 -24.37 -22.54 5.51
CA CYS A 338 -24.16 -21.68 4.35
C CYS A 338 -22.69 -21.26 4.27
N VAL A 339 -22.25 -20.91 3.08
CA VAL A 339 -20.90 -20.33 2.91
C VAL A 339 -20.96 -18.86 3.26
N LEU A 340 -20.15 -18.43 4.23
CA LEU A 340 -19.95 -17.03 4.55
C LEU A 340 -18.89 -16.42 3.60
N LEU A 341 -19.27 -15.37 2.90
CA LEU A 341 -18.37 -14.58 2.04
C LEU A 341 -18.12 -13.20 2.68
N PRO A 342 -17.08 -13.05 3.51
CA PRO A 342 -16.91 -11.85 4.34
C PRO A 342 -16.29 -10.67 3.61
N ASN A 343 -15.86 -10.84 2.38
CA ASN A 343 -15.10 -9.84 1.62
C ASN A 343 -15.93 -9.03 0.62
N PHE A 344 -17.25 -9.11 0.67
CA PHE A 344 -18.11 -8.25 -0.13
C PHE A 344 -18.13 -6.84 0.46
N ARG A 345 -17.91 -5.83 -0.38
CA ARG A 345 -17.88 -4.42 0.03
C ARG A 345 -19.01 -3.65 -0.61
N LEU A 346 -19.73 -2.89 0.20
CA LEU A 346 -20.65 -1.89 -0.34
C LEU A 346 -19.86 -0.81 -1.06
N PRO A 347 -20.27 -0.36 -2.25
CA PRO A 347 -19.56 0.68 -3.01
C PRO A 347 -19.39 2.00 -2.25
N THR A 348 -20.31 2.28 -1.32
CA THR A 348 -20.32 3.51 -0.52
C THR A 348 -19.49 3.41 0.76
N HIS A 349 -19.12 2.20 1.19
CA HIS A 349 -18.40 1.98 2.43
C HIS A 349 -17.11 1.20 2.20
N ILE A 350 -15.99 1.86 2.46
CA ILE A 350 -14.68 1.23 2.42
C ILE A 350 -13.83 1.73 3.59
N HIS A 351 -13.45 0.83 4.47
CA HIS A 351 -12.69 1.12 5.68
C HIS A 351 -13.35 2.16 6.61
N SER A 352 -12.72 2.47 7.72
CA SER A 352 -13.24 3.40 8.75
C SER A 352 -13.51 4.82 8.23
N ARG A 353 -12.73 5.28 7.26
CA ARG A 353 -12.87 6.65 6.72
C ARG A 353 -14.17 6.90 5.97
N SER A 354 -14.74 5.90 5.30
CA SER A 354 -16.04 6.04 4.63
C SER A 354 -17.20 6.01 5.63
N ALA A 355 -17.08 5.18 6.67
CA ALA A 355 -18.09 5.03 7.71
C ALA A 355 -18.34 6.34 8.49
N ASN A 356 -17.36 7.24 8.53
CA ASN A 356 -17.47 8.56 9.17
C ASN A 356 -18.02 9.67 8.24
N ALA A 357 -18.29 9.36 6.96
CA ALA A 357 -18.85 10.34 6.03
C ALA A 357 -20.38 10.35 6.14
N LYS A 358 -20.93 11.43 6.70
CA LYS A 358 -22.37 11.58 7.00
C LYS A 358 -23.28 11.22 5.81
N TRP A 359 -23.01 11.77 4.64
CA TRP A 359 -23.81 11.51 3.42
C TRP A 359 -23.72 10.08 2.90
N LEU A 360 -22.54 9.42 3.04
CA LEU A 360 -22.43 8.00 2.70
C LEU A 360 -23.23 7.14 3.70
N THR A 361 -23.21 7.52 4.96
CA THR A 361 -23.99 6.88 6.03
C THR A 361 -25.51 7.08 5.81
N GLU A 362 -25.95 8.21 5.26
CA GLU A 362 -27.35 8.43 4.89
C GLU A 362 -27.80 7.49 3.75
N ILE A 363 -26.90 7.11 2.83
CA ILE A 363 -27.20 6.17 1.74
C ILE A 363 -27.24 4.72 2.28
N ALA A 364 -26.27 4.34 3.09
CA ALA A 364 -26.16 2.98 3.63
C ALA A 364 -25.45 3.04 5.00
N HIS A 365 -26.21 2.98 6.08
CA HIS A 365 -25.71 3.08 7.46
C HIS A 365 -25.62 1.73 8.19
N LYS A 366 -25.87 0.64 7.47
CA LYS A 366 -25.81 -0.73 7.97
C LYS A 366 -24.88 -1.57 7.08
N ASN A 367 -24.43 -2.66 7.63
CA ASN A 367 -23.69 -3.69 6.90
C ASN A 367 -24.54 -4.98 6.84
N PRO A 368 -25.59 -5.01 6.01
CA PRO A 368 -26.58 -6.09 6.03
C PRO A 368 -25.99 -7.38 5.49
N ILE A 369 -26.47 -8.49 6.03
CA ILE A 369 -26.21 -9.84 5.50
C ILE A 369 -27.03 -10.03 4.22
N TRP A 370 -26.35 -10.32 3.12
CA TRP A 370 -27.00 -10.62 1.84
C TRP A 370 -27.15 -12.11 1.66
N ILE A 371 -28.39 -12.57 1.52
CA ILE A 371 -28.74 -13.97 1.37
C ILE A 371 -29.44 -14.19 0.02
N HIS A 372 -29.08 -15.27 -0.66
CA HIS A 372 -29.79 -15.66 -1.88
C HIS A 372 -31.24 -16.02 -1.55
N THR A 373 -32.20 -15.57 -2.39
CA THR A 373 -33.64 -15.72 -2.14
C THR A 373 -34.10 -17.15 -1.89
N LYS A 374 -33.47 -18.15 -2.54
CA LYS A 374 -33.77 -19.57 -2.31
C LYS A 374 -33.33 -20.04 -0.92
N ASP A 375 -32.17 -19.53 -0.44
CA ASP A 375 -31.70 -19.86 0.90
C ASP A 375 -32.48 -19.13 1.97
N ALA A 376 -32.87 -17.88 1.76
CA ALA A 376 -33.75 -17.14 2.64
C ALA A 376 -35.10 -17.90 2.82
N LYS A 377 -35.68 -18.36 1.70
CA LYS A 377 -36.90 -19.17 1.75
C LYS A 377 -36.72 -20.51 2.48
N ARG A 378 -35.59 -21.18 2.26
CA ARG A 378 -35.24 -22.44 2.95
C ARG A 378 -35.08 -22.24 4.46
N LEU A 379 -34.47 -21.15 4.86
CA LEU A 379 -34.20 -20.78 6.25
C LEU A 379 -35.42 -20.15 6.94
N GLY A 380 -36.46 -19.77 6.19
CA GLY A 380 -37.63 -19.10 6.72
C GLY A 380 -37.38 -17.67 7.19
N VAL A 381 -36.40 -16.97 6.58
CA VAL A 381 -36.04 -15.61 6.95
C VAL A 381 -36.51 -14.60 5.92
N PHE A 382 -36.79 -13.38 6.39
CA PHE A 382 -37.34 -12.28 5.61
C PHE A 382 -36.38 -11.08 5.66
N ASP A 383 -36.60 -10.14 4.75
CA ASP A 383 -35.84 -8.88 4.74
C ASP A 383 -36.11 -8.10 6.04
N GLY A 384 -35.01 -7.70 6.69
CA GLY A 384 -35.02 -7.02 7.98
C GLY A 384 -34.96 -7.89 9.22
N ASP A 385 -34.95 -9.23 9.07
CA ASP A 385 -34.77 -10.15 10.19
C ASP A 385 -33.31 -10.07 10.70
N LEU A 386 -33.15 -10.17 12.02
CA LEU A 386 -31.83 -10.31 12.63
C LEU A 386 -31.36 -11.77 12.60
N LEU A 387 -30.20 -12.02 12.09
CA LEU A 387 -29.63 -13.35 11.96
C LEU A 387 -28.40 -13.52 12.86
N LYS A 388 -28.35 -14.64 13.56
CA LYS A 388 -27.13 -15.06 14.25
C LYS A 388 -26.31 -15.94 13.32
N ILE A 389 -25.14 -15.44 12.92
CA ILE A 389 -24.16 -16.20 12.15
C ILE A 389 -23.15 -16.81 13.13
N THR A 390 -22.96 -18.12 13.05
CA THR A 390 -22.02 -18.85 13.91
C THR A 390 -20.98 -19.55 13.03
N THR A 391 -19.71 -19.41 13.37
CA THR A 391 -18.57 -20.08 12.75
C THR A 391 -17.79 -20.85 13.82
N GLU A 392 -16.77 -21.60 13.44
CA GLU A 392 -15.87 -22.26 14.37
C GLU A 392 -15.14 -21.28 15.30
N ILE A 393 -14.90 -20.07 14.84
CA ILE A 393 -14.14 -19.05 15.58
C ILE A 393 -15.04 -18.26 16.55
N GLY A 394 -16.31 -18.03 16.17
CA GLY A 394 -17.22 -17.24 16.97
C GLY A 394 -18.55 -16.99 16.29
N TRP A 395 -19.27 -15.99 16.77
CA TRP A 395 -20.57 -15.61 16.21
C TRP A 395 -20.78 -14.10 16.23
N PHE A 396 -21.67 -13.64 15.37
CA PHE A 396 -22.19 -12.27 15.38
C PHE A 396 -23.68 -12.26 15.00
N VAL A 397 -24.34 -11.14 15.25
CA VAL A 397 -25.74 -10.90 14.89
C VAL A 397 -25.79 -9.63 14.05
N ASP A 398 -26.49 -9.73 12.92
CA ASP A 398 -26.77 -8.59 12.05
C ASP A 398 -28.12 -8.76 11.32
#